data_96a75e9b02119fc47f31868dc39bbd1d
#
_entry.id   96a75e9b02119fc47f31868dc39bbd1d
#
_cell.length_a   1.000
_cell.length_b   1.000
_cell.length_c   1.000
_cell.angle_alpha   90.00
_cell.angle_beta   90.00
_cell.angle_gamma   90.00
#
_symmetry.space_group_name_H-M   'P 1'
#
loop_
_entity.id
_entity.type
_entity.pdbx_description
1 polymer ?
#
loop_
_entity_poly.entity_id
_entity_poly.type
_entity_poly.pdbx_seq_one_letter_code
_entity_poly.pdbx_strand_id
1 'polypeptide(L)'
;MCNVSLNGTQPSDASLRVLRALEAAGLEAWYVGGWVRDALMGYPSHDVDMCCSGLWQESKAALEAAGIAVVESGIKFGGITAISDGERIEVTTYRLDGFYTDGRHPQSVERAASLEDDLARRDFTVNAMAWHPERGLVDRYDGQGDLERKLIRAVGDPKRCFNEDALRMLRAVRFACRLDFMIEPETKRALAECAPLLDAVARERVGIELEGILSTGHGGDAMLRYPELICAAVPELAAGRGFDQRSVYHAFNVYVHIARVLTVAGELALCDGVAPSSSLMWAAFLHDVSKPECFTVDHAGSGHFYGHPELGAKKARVIMDRLALSHDLVRDVCLLIKYHDKPLRPERSCLLNMMRALSGEGVDTARLIDELMDLKRADTLGKAPSCFYYVETIEEMRAMAHELLKAGEPYTLKMLSINGGDLIRAGVKPGPELGQLLNSALDAVIEDNIPNDREALLVHLNLN
;
A
#
# COMPACT_ATOMS: atom_id res chain seq x y z
N MET A 1 -9.83 33.89 -24.73
CA MET A 1 -9.63 32.59 -24.09
C MET A 1 -8.16 32.24 -24.26
N CYS A 2 -7.39 32.21 -23.20
CA CYS A 2 -5.97 31.83 -23.31
C CYS A 2 -5.90 30.32 -23.60
N ASN A 3 -5.24 29.98 -24.72
CA ASN A 3 -4.85 28.60 -24.99
C ASN A 3 -3.84 28.17 -23.89
N VAL A 4 -4.32 27.56 -22.83
CA VAL A 4 -3.45 26.97 -21.81
C VAL A 4 -2.82 25.75 -22.44
N SER A 5 -1.53 25.84 -22.72
CA SER A 5 -0.71 24.71 -23.18
C SER A 5 -0.61 23.68 -22.06
N LEU A 6 -0.86 22.42 -22.35
CA LEU A 6 -0.70 21.29 -21.42
C LEU A 6 0.80 20.89 -21.25
N ASN A 7 1.68 21.86 -21.07
CA ASN A 7 3.13 21.66 -20.85
C ASN A 7 3.78 20.60 -21.78
N GLY A 8 3.34 20.56 -23.05
CA GLY A 8 3.83 19.62 -24.05
C GLY A 8 3.14 18.26 -24.10
N THR A 9 2.25 17.96 -23.13
CA THR A 9 1.41 16.75 -23.16
C THR A 9 0.33 16.90 -24.22
N GLN A 10 0.16 15.89 -25.07
CA GLN A 10 -0.90 15.84 -26.08
C GLN A 10 -1.78 14.62 -25.82
N PRO A 11 -3.10 14.74 -26.04
CA PRO A 11 -3.96 13.56 -26.07
C PRO A 11 -3.49 12.56 -27.13
N SER A 12 -3.68 11.27 -26.87
CA SER A 12 -3.46 10.23 -27.86
C SER A 12 -4.45 10.33 -29.02
N ASP A 13 -4.07 9.84 -30.19
CA ASP A 13 -4.99 9.77 -31.36
C ASP A 13 -6.21 8.90 -31.03
N ALA A 14 -6.05 7.86 -30.21
CA ALA A 14 -7.12 7.00 -29.72
C ALA A 14 -8.13 7.78 -28.90
N SER A 15 -7.68 8.59 -27.95
CA SER A 15 -8.55 9.41 -27.11
C SER A 15 -9.23 10.55 -27.88
N LEU A 16 -8.52 11.15 -28.84
CA LEU A 16 -9.11 12.15 -29.76
C LEU A 16 -10.20 11.54 -30.64
N ARG A 17 -10.07 10.30 -31.09
CA ARG A 17 -11.13 9.59 -31.82
C ARG A 17 -12.39 9.43 -30.97
N VAL A 18 -12.25 9.06 -29.70
CA VAL A 18 -13.37 8.94 -28.76
C VAL A 18 -14.06 10.28 -28.58
N LEU A 19 -13.30 11.35 -28.31
CA LEU A 19 -13.85 12.72 -28.17
C LEU A 19 -14.65 13.14 -29.40
N ARG A 20 -14.06 13.00 -30.59
CA ARG A 20 -14.71 13.38 -31.87
C ARG A 20 -15.95 12.55 -32.17
N ALA A 21 -15.96 11.27 -31.84
CA ALA A 21 -17.11 10.40 -32.02
C ALA A 21 -18.31 10.83 -31.17
N LEU A 22 -18.06 11.20 -29.91
CA LEU A 22 -19.09 11.74 -29.02
C LEU A 22 -19.62 13.07 -29.54
N GLU A 23 -18.76 14.00 -29.95
CA GLU A 23 -19.14 15.31 -30.45
C GLU A 23 -19.88 15.25 -31.81
N ALA A 24 -19.50 14.33 -32.69
CA ALA A 24 -20.21 14.11 -33.96
C ALA A 24 -21.64 13.63 -33.75
N ALA A 25 -21.92 12.98 -32.60
CA ALA A 25 -23.29 12.62 -32.18
C ALA A 25 -24.03 13.76 -31.43
N GLY A 26 -23.45 14.95 -31.34
CA GLY A 26 -24.03 16.10 -30.64
C GLY A 26 -23.88 16.05 -29.13
N LEU A 27 -23.01 15.20 -28.59
CA LEU A 27 -22.72 15.08 -27.17
C LEU A 27 -21.50 15.94 -26.83
N GLU A 28 -21.65 16.88 -25.90
CA GLU A 28 -20.53 17.66 -25.40
C GLU A 28 -19.61 16.73 -24.55
N ALA A 29 -18.30 16.71 -24.84
CA ALA A 29 -17.34 15.89 -24.14
C ALA A 29 -16.06 16.65 -23.78
N TRP A 30 -15.42 16.25 -22.65
CA TRP A 30 -14.23 16.90 -22.09
C TRP A 30 -13.31 15.87 -21.47
N TYR A 31 -12.01 16.10 -21.58
CA TYR A 31 -11.02 15.45 -20.70
C TYR A 31 -11.15 16.03 -19.29
N VAL A 32 -11.06 15.18 -18.26
CA VAL A 32 -11.29 15.60 -16.86
C VAL A 32 -10.37 14.91 -15.88
N GLY A 33 -10.37 15.41 -14.65
CA GLY A 33 -9.80 14.69 -13.50
C GLY A 33 -8.30 14.56 -13.51
N GLY A 34 -7.84 13.35 -13.19
CA GLY A 34 -6.42 13.03 -13.03
C GLY A 34 -5.61 13.28 -14.29
N TRP A 35 -6.15 12.98 -15.45
CA TRP A 35 -5.48 13.20 -16.72
C TRP A 35 -5.17 14.69 -16.97
N VAL A 36 -6.13 15.58 -16.72
CA VAL A 36 -5.94 17.04 -16.90
C VAL A 36 -4.89 17.56 -15.93
N ARG A 37 -4.96 17.15 -14.66
CA ARG A 37 -3.94 17.49 -13.64
C ARG A 37 -2.55 17.06 -14.08
N ASP A 38 -2.37 15.80 -14.43
CA ASP A 38 -1.07 15.23 -14.76
C ASP A 38 -0.51 15.88 -16.04
N ALA A 39 -1.37 16.15 -17.04
CA ALA A 39 -0.99 16.87 -18.25
C ALA A 39 -0.54 18.32 -17.96
N LEU A 40 -1.22 19.05 -17.06
CA LEU A 40 -0.81 20.38 -16.63
C LEU A 40 0.52 20.36 -15.87
N MET A 41 0.83 19.27 -15.16
CA MET A 41 2.11 19.07 -14.48
C MET A 41 3.24 18.57 -15.42
N GLY A 42 2.92 18.25 -16.69
CA GLY A 42 3.88 17.70 -17.66
C GLY A 42 4.19 16.21 -17.43
N TYR A 43 3.35 15.49 -16.68
CA TYR A 43 3.51 14.05 -16.48
C TYR A 43 2.69 13.26 -17.51
N PRO A 44 3.26 12.21 -18.10
CA PRO A 44 2.49 11.30 -18.95
C PRO A 44 1.45 10.57 -18.11
N SER A 45 0.21 10.56 -18.56
CA SER A 45 -0.87 9.79 -17.93
C SER A 45 -1.49 8.86 -18.97
N HIS A 46 -1.60 7.57 -18.61
CA HIS A 46 -2.23 6.55 -19.45
C HIS A 46 -3.71 6.34 -19.10
N ASP A 47 -4.16 6.85 -17.95
CA ASP A 47 -5.54 6.77 -17.50
C ASP A 47 -6.29 7.99 -18.01
N VAL A 48 -7.00 7.83 -19.13
CA VAL A 48 -7.76 8.92 -19.74
C VAL A 48 -9.20 8.86 -19.26
N ASP A 49 -9.61 9.92 -18.54
CA ASP A 49 -10.96 10.14 -18.09
C ASP A 49 -11.63 11.23 -18.92
N MET A 50 -12.83 10.93 -19.43
CA MET A 50 -13.70 11.89 -20.09
C MET A 50 -15.05 11.98 -19.37
N CYS A 51 -15.65 13.15 -19.40
CA CYS A 51 -17.05 13.31 -19.07
C CYS A 51 -17.83 13.84 -20.27
N CYS A 52 -19.09 13.48 -20.40
CA CYS A 52 -19.93 13.97 -21.49
C CYS A 52 -21.38 14.24 -21.07
N SER A 53 -22.07 15.06 -21.88
CA SER A 53 -23.45 15.46 -21.65
C SER A 53 -24.47 14.35 -21.91
N GLY A 54 -24.08 13.28 -22.64
CA GLY A 54 -24.94 12.14 -22.97
C GLY A 54 -25.10 11.15 -21.82
N LEU A 55 -26.23 10.47 -21.78
CA LEU A 55 -26.37 9.28 -20.94
C LEU A 55 -25.41 8.18 -21.44
N TRP A 56 -25.04 7.26 -20.58
CA TRP A 56 -24.10 6.20 -20.96
C TRP A 56 -24.58 5.39 -22.17
N GLN A 57 -25.92 5.19 -22.33
CA GLN A 57 -26.50 4.52 -23.49
C GLN A 57 -26.31 5.33 -24.79
N GLU A 58 -26.47 6.65 -24.72
CA GLU A 58 -26.27 7.57 -25.85
C GLU A 58 -24.80 7.60 -26.25
N SER A 59 -23.91 7.68 -25.25
CA SER A 59 -22.45 7.64 -25.44
C SER A 59 -22.00 6.31 -26.04
N LYS A 60 -22.54 5.18 -25.58
CA LYS A 60 -22.26 3.84 -26.14
C LYS A 60 -22.70 3.77 -27.61
N ALA A 61 -23.93 4.18 -27.91
CA ALA A 61 -24.45 4.16 -29.29
C ALA A 61 -23.60 5.03 -30.23
N ALA A 62 -23.15 6.20 -29.79
CA ALA A 62 -22.31 7.10 -30.57
C ALA A 62 -20.93 6.46 -30.87
N LEU A 63 -20.31 5.85 -29.86
CA LEU A 63 -19.01 5.21 -30.00
C LEU A 63 -19.05 3.96 -30.88
N GLU A 64 -20.06 3.09 -30.70
CA GLU A 64 -20.26 1.90 -31.53
C GLU A 64 -20.56 2.28 -33.00
N ALA A 65 -21.33 3.34 -33.24
CA ALA A 65 -21.56 3.86 -34.59
C ALA A 65 -20.28 4.37 -35.27
N ALA A 66 -19.30 4.85 -34.49
CA ALA A 66 -17.98 5.25 -34.97
C ALA A 66 -16.97 4.07 -35.06
N GLY A 67 -17.42 2.83 -34.82
CA GLY A 67 -16.57 1.63 -34.87
C GLY A 67 -15.62 1.49 -33.66
N ILE A 68 -15.94 2.13 -32.53
CA ILE A 68 -15.18 2.05 -31.28
C ILE A 68 -15.86 1.03 -30.36
N ALA A 69 -15.09 0.03 -29.90
CA ALA A 69 -15.62 -0.97 -28.99
C ALA A 69 -15.87 -0.39 -27.59
N VAL A 70 -16.97 -0.81 -26.96
CA VAL A 70 -17.38 -0.30 -25.64
C VAL A 70 -17.58 -1.46 -24.66
N VAL A 71 -17.02 -1.32 -23.47
CA VAL A 71 -17.24 -2.20 -22.32
C VAL A 71 -18.13 -1.48 -21.31
N GLU A 72 -19.18 -2.15 -20.88
CA GLU A 72 -20.13 -1.64 -19.88
C GLU A 72 -19.54 -1.79 -18.46
N SER A 73 -18.53 -1.01 -18.18
CA SER A 73 -17.88 -0.93 -16.85
C SER A 73 -18.47 0.28 -16.11
N GLY A 74 -19.03 0.05 -14.92
CA GLY A 74 -19.51 1.16 -14.06
C GLY A 74 -20.84 1.79 -14.47
N ILE A 75 -21.70 1.10 -15.24
CA ILE A 75 -23.02 1.60 -15.67
C ILE A 75 -23.92 2.05 -14.52
N LYS A 76 -23.76 1.46 -13.32
CA LYS A 76 -24.46 1.88 -12.10
C LYS A 76 -24.15 3.35 -11.73
N PHE A 77 -23.02 3.86 -12.20
CA PHE A 77 -22.53 5.21 -11.94
C PHE A 77 -22.50 6.08 -13.21
N GLY A 78 -23.16 5.62 -14.28
CA GLY A 78 -23.23 6.35 -15.54
C GLY A 78 -21.94 6.33 -16.36
N GLY A 79 -21.06 5.34 -16.15
CA GLY A 79 -19.78 5.21 -16.84
C GLY A 79 -19.73 4.02 -17.79
N ILE A 80 -18.93 4.15 -18.86
CA ILE A 80 -18.55 3.11 -19.82
C ILE A 80 -17.05 3.24 -20.12
N THR A 81 -16.44 2.17 -20.61
CA THR A 81 -15.04 2.20 -21.08
C THR A 81 -15.03 2.03 -22.60
N ALA A 82 -14.56 3.04 -23.32
CA ALA A 82 -14.25 2.94 -24.75
C ALA A 82 -12.90 2.27 -24.94
N ILE A 83 -12.79 1.39 -25.95
CA ILE A 83 -11.53 0.76 -26.36
C ILE A 83 -11.20 1.25 -27.78
N SER A 84 -10.22 2.12 -27.89
CA SER A 84 -9.75 2.69 -29.14
C SER A 84 -8.28 2.41 -29.31
N ASP A 85 -7.89 1.76 -30.41
CA ASP A 85 -6.50 1.43 -30.76
C ASP A 85 -5.70 0.74 -29.60
N GLY A 86 -6.41 -0.07 -28.79
CA GLY A 86 -5.85 -0.79 -27.62
C GLY A 86 -5.82 0.04 -26.32
N GLU A 87 -6.13 1.34 -26.37
CA GLU A 87 -6.24 2.19 -25.18
C GLU A 87 -7.64 2.10 -24.55
N ARG A 88 -7.69 2.20 -23.23
CA ARG A 88 -8.92 2.24 -22.44
C ARG A 88 -9.20 3.67 -22.02
N ILE A 89 -10.32 4.20 -22.45
CA ILE A 89 -10.76 5.58 -22.13
C ILE A 89 -12.07 5.48 -21.33
N GLU A 90 -12.08 5.98 -20.11
CA GLU A 90 -13.30 6.04 -19.31
C GLU A 90 -14.14 7.24 -19.74
N VAL A 91 -15.43 6.98 -20.04
CA VAL A 91 -16.41 8.01 -20.42
C VAL A 91 -17.54 7.98 -19.41
N THR A 92 -17.72 9.09 -18.69
CA THR A 92 -18.77 9.23 -17.66
C THR A 92 -19.78 10.29 -18.08
N THR A 93 -21.06 10.03 -17.81
CA THR A 93 -22.12 11.04 -17.97
C THR A 93 -21.92 12.18 -16.94
N TYR A 94 -22.19 13.44 -17.31
CA TYR A 94 -22.32 14.53 -16.32
C TYR A 94 -23.34 14.13 -15.27
N ARG A 95 -22.97 14.17 -14.01
CA ARG A 95 -23.84 13.71 -12.93
C ARG A 95 -23.89 14.69 -11.77
N LEU A 96 -25.07 14.74 -11.13
CA LEU A 96 -25.25 15.26 -9.79
C LEU A 96 -25.29 14.05 -8.85
N ASP A 97 -24.47 14.06 -7.83
CA ASP A 97 -24.57 13.06 -6.79
C ASP A 97 -25.70 13.46 -5.84
N GLY A 98 -26.75 12.62 -5.74
CA GLY A 98 -27.85 12.80 -4.80
C GLY A 98 -27.39 12.58 -3.34
N PHE A 99 -28.33 12.63 -2.39
CA PHE A 99 -28.02 12.41 -0.97
C PHE A 99 -27.38 11.06 -0.73
N TYR A 100 -26.26 11.05 -0.01
CA TYR A 100 -25.55 9.85 0.42
C TYR A 100 -26.13 9.36 1.75
N THR A 101 -26.70 8.16 1.79
CA THR A 101 -27.22 7.54 3.02
C THR A 101 -26.27 6.56 3.66
N ASP A 102 -25.36 6.01 2.86
CA ASP A 102 -24.37 5.00 3.30
C ASP A 102 -22.92 5.53 3.22
N GLY A 103 -22.74 6.85 3.04
CA GLY A 103 -21.42 7.47 2.87
C GLY A 103 -20.64 7.00 1.62
N ARG A 104 -21.35 6.35 0.65
CA ARG A 104 -20.71 5.81 -0.56
C ARG A 104 -21.47 6.06 -1.85
N HIS A 105 -22.77 5.79 -1.83
CA HIS A 105 -23.60 5.81 -3.03
C HIS A 105 -24.63 6.89 -2.90
N PRO A 106 -24.73 7.81 -3.88
CA PRO A 106 -25.90 8.65 -3.96
C PRO A 106 -27.12 7.73 -4.15
N GLN A 107 -28.22 7.99 -3.45
CA GLN A 107 -29.49 7.25 -3.60
C GLN A 107 -30.00 7.29 -5.04
N SER A 108 -29.68 8.37 -5.76
CA SER A 108 -29.92 8.54 -7.18
C SER A 108 -28.73 9.25 -7.82
N VAL A 109 -28.30 8.74 -8.98
CA VAL A 109 -27.40 9.48 -9.87
C VAL A 109 -28.32 10.24 -10.82
N GLU A 110 -28.45 11.54 -10.61
CA GLU A 110 -29.18 12.40 -11.53
C GLU A 110 -28.19 12.95 -12.57
N ARG A 111 -28.69 13.10 -13.79
CA ARG A 111 -27.92 13.77 -14.85
C ARG A 111 -27.70 15.24 -14.45
N ALA A 112 -26.45 15.67 -14.42
CA ALA A 112 -26.13 17.09 -14.29
C ALA A 112 -26.53 17.85 -15.57
N ALA A 113 -26.95 19.08 -15.39
CA ALA A 113 -27.34 19.92 -16.52
C ALA A 113 -26.14 20.49 -17.27
N SER A 114 -24.97 20.59 -16.62
CA SER A 114 -23.79 21.25 -17.14
C SER A 114 -22.50 20.58 -16.71
N LEU A 115 -21.41 20.91 -17.42
CA LEU A 115 -20.04 20.55 -17.02
C LEU A 115 -19.70 21.09 -15.62
N GLU A 116 -20.12 22.33 -15.34
CA GLU A 116 -19.88 22.99 -14.06
C GLU A 116 -20.42 22.19 -12.87
N ASP A 117 -21.61 21.60 -13.03
CA ASP A 117 -22.22 20.76 -12.00
C ASP A 117 -21.41 19.48 -11.78
N ASP A 118 -20.89 18.86 -12.84
CA ASP A 118 -20.02 17.70 -12.72
C ASP A 118 -18.70 18.03 -12.03
N LEU A 119 -18.12 19.20 -12.32
CA LEU A 119 -16.89 19.65 -11.66
C LEU A 119 -17.13 19.99 -10.18
N ALA A 120 -18.32 20.53 -9.82
CA ALA A 120 -18.67 20.94 -8.47
C ALA A 120 -18.74 19.78 -7.46
N ARG A 121 -19.06 18.55 -7.89
CA ARG A 121 -19.16 17.36 -7.03
C ARG A 121 -17.83 16.63 -6.82
N ARG A 122 -16.77 17.03 -7.53
CA ARG A 122 -15.47 16.39 -7.45
C ARG A 122 -14.82 16.62 -6.09
N ASP A 123 -13.82 15.79 -5.77
CA ASP A 123 -13.18 15.78 -4.45
C ASP A 123 -12.29 17.01 -4.21
N PHE A 124 -11.34 17.27 -5.15
CA PHE A 124 -10.33 18.31 -4.97
C PHE A 124 -10.22 19.21 -6.19
N THR A 125 -9.84 20.46 -5.95
CA THR A 125 -9.69 21.50 -6.99
C THR A 125 -8.77 21.05 -8.12
N VAL A 126 -7.65 20.40 -7.79
CA VAL A 126 -6.67 19.86 -8.76
C VAL A 126 -7.25 18.75 -9.66
N ASN A 127 -8.35 18.12 -9.26
CA ASN A 127 -9.07 17.11 -10.06
C ASN A 127 -10.40 17.64 -10.62
N ALA A 128 -10.78 18.90 -10.28
CA ALA A 128 -12.04 19.54 -10.72
C ALA A 128 -11.81 20.49 -11.89
N MET A 129 -10.96 20.08 -12.82
CA MET A 129 -10.67 20.79 -14.07
C MET A 129 -11.10 19.94 -15.26
N ALA A 130 -11.53 20.61 -16.33
CA ALA A 130 -11.83 20.00 -17.61
C ALA A 130 -11.05 20.67 -18.73
N TRP A 131 -10.63 19.91 -19.72
CA TRP A 131 -9.86 20.43 -20.83
C TRP A 131 -10.38 19.89 -22.17
N HIS A 132 -10.32 20.72 -23.20
CA HIS A 132 -10.74 20.38 -24.56
C HIS A 132 -9.74 20.98 -25.57
N PRO A 133 -9.35 20.27 -26.63
CA PRO A 133 -8.35 20.75 -27.57
C PRO A 133 -8.74 22.07 -28.28
N GLU A 134 -10.01 22.31 -28.53
CA GLU A 134 -10.51 23.50 -29.23
C GLU A 134 -11.06 24.57 -28.29
N ARG A 135 -11.61 24.16 -27.10
CA ARG A 135 -12.29 25.06 -26.15
C ARG A 135 -11.40 25.52 -25.00
N GLY A 136 -10.21 24.85 -24.84
CA GLY A 136 -9.26 25.15 -23.79
C GLY A 136 -9.63 24.57 -22.44
N LEU A 137 -9.08 25.16 -21.38
CA LEU A 137 -9.24 24.71 -20.00
C LEU A 137 -10.44 25.39 -19.33
N VAL A 138 -11.24 24.61 -18.61
CA VAL A 138 -12.27 25.07 -17.68
C VAL A 138 -11.79 24.76 -16.27
N ASP A 139 -11.50 25.80 -15.50
CA ASP A 139 -11.04 25.75 -14.12
C ASP A 139 -11.87 26.74 -13.29
N ARG A 140 -12.88 26.22 -12.59
CA ARG A 140 -13.82 27.04 -11.79
C ARG A 140 -13.37 27.18 -10.34
N TYR A 141 -12.44 26.33 -9.91
CA TYR A 141 -12.06 26.21 -8.50
C TYR A 141 -10.59 26.53 -8.24
N ASP A 142 -9.91 27.18 -9.19
CA ASP A 142 -8.50 27.54 -9.09
C ASP A 142 -7.57 26.34 -8.93
N GLY A 143 -7.90 25.25 -9.62
CA GLY A 143 -7.10 24.01 -9.60
C GLY A 143 -5.69 24.22 -10.12
N GLN A 144 -5.49 25.05 -11.18
CA GLN A 144 -4.16 25.43 -11.66
C GLN A 144 -3.37 26.17 -10.57
N GLY A 145 -3.98 27.15 -9.92
CA GLY A 145 -3.33 27.87 -8.83
C GLY A 145 -2.98 26.95 -7.65
N ASP A 146 -3.81 25.95 -7.35
CA ASP A 146 -3.48 24.97 -6.32
C ASP A 146 -2.36 23.99 -6.77
N LEU A 147 -2.27 23.63 -8.04
CA LEU A 147 -1.11 22.89 -8.58
C LEU A 147 0.19 23.70 -8.43
N GLU A 148 0.18 24.98 -8.78
CA GLU A 148 1.35 25.87 -8.63
C GLU A 148 1.79 26.00 -7.15
N ARG A 149 0.80 26.11 -6.25
CA ARG A 149 1.03 26.20 -4.79
C ARG A 149 1.32 24.84 -4.14
N LYS A 150 1.23 23.74 -4.89
CA LYS A 150 1.33 22.36 -4.38
C LYS A 150 0.33 22.10 -3.24
N LEU A 151 -0.93 22.39 -3.46
CA LEU A 151 -1.99 22.24 -2.46
C LEU A 151 -3.07 21.24 -2.92
N ILE A 152 -3.51 20.42 -1.98
CA ILE A 152 -4.73 19.62 -2.08
C ILE A 152 -5.82 20.35 -1.30
N ARG A 153 -6.81 20.91 -2.01
CA ARG A 153 -7.94 21.65 -1.49
C ARG A 153 -9.24 20.95 -1.88
N ALA A 154 -10.16 20.77 -0.95
CA ALA A 154 -11.51 20.29 -1.25
C ALA A 154 -12.27 21.28 -2.13
N VAL A 155 -13.10 20.78 -3.03
CA VAL A 155 -14.02 21.63 -3.83
C VAL A 155 -15.11 22.16 -2.91
N GLY A 156 -15.28 23.47 -2.87
CA GLY A 156 -16.30 24.14 -2.04
C GLY A 156 -16.01 24.04 -0.54
N ASP A 157 -17.03 23.71 0.26
CA ASP A 157 -16.89 23.53 1.71
C ASP A 157 -16.30 22.14 2.04
N PRO A 158 -15.12 22.09 2.69
CA PRO A 158 -14.48 20.81 3.01
C PRO A 158 -15.33 19.88 3.89
N LYS A 159 -16.06 20.43 4.86
CA LYS A 159 -16.94 19.62 5.73
C LYS A 159 -18.09 18.99 4.94
N ARG A 160 -18.69 19.76 4.04
CA ARG A 160 -19.71 19.22 3.13
C ARG A 160 -19.11 18.13 2.25
N CYS A 161 -17.97 18.39 1.63
CA CYS A 161 -17.25 17.43 0.78
C CYS A 161 -17.01 16.09 1.49
N PHE A 162 -16.58 16.11 2.77
CA PHE A 162 -16.31 14.90 3.55
C PHE A 162 -17.56 14.21 4.12
N ASN A 163 -18.64 14.97 4.36
CA ASN A 163 -19.95 14.39 4.72
C ASN A 163 -20.61 13.67 3.55
N GLU A 164 -20.37 14.12 2.31
CA GLU A 164 -20.85 13.45 1.11
C GLU A 164 -20.16 12.09 0.89
N ASP A 165 -18.82 12.03 0.96
CA ASP A 165 -18.07 10.77 0.95
C ASP A 165 -16.84 10.90 1.88
N ALA A 166 -16.93 10.26 3.04
CA ALA A 166 -15.87 10.31 4.05
C ALA A 166 -14.54 9.71 3.56
N LEU A 167 -14.55 8.84 2.53
CA LEU A 167 -13.33 8.30 1.95
C LEU A 167 -12.48 9.39 1.28
N ARG A 168 -13.09 10.51 0.85
CA ARG A 168 -12.35 11.66 0.30
C ARG A 168 -11.27 12.17 1.26
N MET A 169 -11.43 11.95 2.57
CA MET A 169 -10.40 12.27 3.56
C MET A 169 -9.10 11.49 3.35
N LEU A 170 -9.18 10.18 3.22
CA LEU A 170 -8.00 9.35 2.94
C LEU A 170 -7.46 9.61 1.54
N ARG A 171 -8.33 9.87 0.56
CA ARG A 171 -7.92 10.29 -0.79
C ARG A 171 -7.11 11.59 -0.77
N ALA A 172 -7.51 12.58 0.07
CA ALA A 172 -6.73 13.82 0.25
C ALA A 172 -5.30 13.53 0.71
N VAL A 173 -5.15 12.65 1.71
CA VAL A 173 -3.83 12.25 2.22
C VAL A 173 -3.05 11.48 1.15
N ARG A 174 -3.69 10.55 0.43
CA ARG A 174 -3.05 9.81 -0.65
C ARG A 174 -2.55 10.73 -1.79
N PHE A 175 -3.37 11.70 -2.22
CA PHE A 175 -2.92 12.67 -3.22
C PHE A 175 -1.81 13.58 -2.69
N ALA A 176 -1.88 14.02 -1.44
CA ALA A 176 -0.82 14.80 -0.82
C ALA A 176 0.51 14.03 -0.81
N CYS A 177 0.50 12.74 -0.42
CA CYS A 177 1.67 11.88 -0.45
C CYS A 177 2.18 11.62 -1.88
N ARG A 178 1.27 11.27 -2.81
CA ARG A 178 1.63 10.90 -4.19
C ARG A 178 2.23 12.07 -4.99
N LEU A 179 1.74 13.30 -4.75
CA LEU A 179 2.13 14.50 -5.50
C LEU A 179 3.19 15.34 -4.77
N ASP A 180 3.55 14.95 -3.56
CA ASP A 180 4.36 15.77 -2.64
C ASP A 180 3.76 17.17 -2.43
N PHE A 181 2.46 17.20 -2.11
CA PHE A 181 1.68 18.41 -1.89
C PHE A 181 1.27 18.53 -0.42
N MET A 182 0.98 19.75 0.01
CA MET A 182 0.37 20.00 1.32
C MET A 182 -1.15 20.00 1.20
N ILE A 183 -1.84 19.57 2.26
CA ILE A 183 -3.30 19.78 2.35
C ILE A 183 -3.56 21.20 2.85
N GLU A 184 -4.45 21.89 2.15
CA GLU A 184 -4.84 23.26 2.45
C GLU A 184 -5.37 23.37 3.91
N PRO A 185 -5.07 24.47 4.67
CA PRO A 185 -5.35 24.55 6.10
C PRO A 185 -6.80 24.32 6.52
N GLU A 186 -7.80 24.81 5.78
CA GLU A 186 -9.22 24.57 6.11
C GLU A 186 -9.64 23.15 5.82
N THR A 187 -9.19 22.61 4.68
CA THR A 187 -9.35 21.20 4.31
C THR A 187 -8.71 20.28 5.37
N LYS A 188 -7.50 20.62 5.82
CA LYS A 188 -6.81 19.87 6.90
C LYS A 188 -7.56 19.90 8.23
N ARG A 189 -8.15 21.04 8.59
CA ARG A 189 -8.95 21.16 9.81
C ARG A 189 -10.20 20.28 9.73
N ALA A 190 -10.87 20.33 8.60
CA ALA A 190 -12.05 19.50 8.36
C ALA A 190 -11.73 18.01 8.38
N LEU A 191 -10.54 17.58 7.88
CA LEU A 191 -10.06 16.19 7.99
C LEU A 191 -10.07 15.71 9.44
N ALA A 192 -9.50 16.48 10.38
CA ALA A 192 -9.42 16.10 11.77
C ALA A 192 -10.82 16.04 12.43
N GLU A 193 -11.67 17.03 12.13
CA GLU A 193 -13.04 17.10 12.68
C GLU A 193 -13.97 16.02 12.15
N CYS A 194 -13.82 15.66 10.86
CA CYS A 194 -14.67 14.67 10.18
C CYS A 194 -14.10 13.23 10.25
N ALA A 195 -12.90 13.03 10.80
CA ALA A 195 -12.27 11.71 10.86
C ALA A 195 -13.16 10.58 11.40
N PRO A 196 -14.04 10.80 12.43
CA PRO A 196 -14.96 9.77 12.91
C PRO A 196 -15.94 9.24 11.84
N LEU A 197 -16.22 10.00 10.77
CA LEU A 197 -17.08 9.55 9.68
C LEU A 197 -16.53 8.34 8.92
N LEU A 198 -15.23 8.05 9.04
CA LEU A 198 -14.62 6.84 8.44
C LEU A 198 -15.22 5.54 8.99
N ASP A 199 -15.85 5.55 10.17
CA ASP A 199 -16.50 4.36 10.73
C ASP A 199 -17.64 3.85 9.86
N ALA A 200 -18.30 4.72 9.11
CA ALA A 200 -19.36 4.37 8.18
C ALA A 200 -18.86 3.87 6.82
N VAL A 201 -17.58 4.03 6.51
CA VAL A 201 -17.00 3.64 5.22
C VAL A 201 -16.67 2.14 5.20
N ALA A 202 -16.99 1.47 4.09
CA ALA A 202 -16.62 0.07 3.87
C ALA A 202 -15.11 -0.12 4.06
N ARG A 203 -14.72 -1.06 4.93
CA ARG A 203 -13.33 -1.24 5.35
C ARG A 203 -12.39 -1.62 4.22
N GLU A 204 -12.88 -2.34 3.21
CA GLU A 204 -12.15 -2.63 1.97
C GLU A 204 -11.68 -1.33 1.26
N ARG A 205 -12.57 -0.32 1.17
CA ARG A 205 -12.23 0.98 0.56
C ARG A 205 -11.17 1.71 1.38
N VAL A 206 -11.28 1.66 2.70
CA VAL A 206 -10.27 2.22 3.62
C VAL A 206 -8.92 1.52 3.40
N GLY A 207 -8.92 0.18 3.25
CA GLY A 207 -7.72 -0.61 2.96
C GLY A 207 -7.04 -0.19 1.66
N ILE A 208 -7.81 0.01 0.58
CA ILE A 208 -7.30 0.47 -0.72
C ILE A 208 -6.62 1.85 -0.61
N GLU A 209 -7.23 2.79 0.09
CA GLU A 209 -6.64 4.13 0.25
C GLU A 209 -5.39 4.11 1.14
N LEU A 210 -5.39 3.30 2.22
CA LEU A 210 -4.20 3.11 3.06
C LEU A 210 -3.06 2.46 2.27
N GLU A 211 -3.33 1.40 1.50
CA GLU A 211 -2.35 0.81 0.60
C GLU A 211 -1.77 1.86 -0.36
N GLY A 212 -2.66 2.69 -0.94
CA GLY A 212 -2.25 3.79 -1.81
C GLY A 212 -1.41 4.87 -1.12
N ILE A 213 -1.58 5.10 0.20
CA ILE A 213 -0.74 5.99 0.99
C ILE A 213 0.63 5.34 1.27
N LEU A 214 0.63 4.09 1.73
CA LEU A 214 1.83 3.35 2.10
C LEU A 214 2.75 3.14 0.90
N SER A 215 2.21 2.81 -0.26
CA SER A 215 2.96 2.57 -1.51
C SER A 215 3.70 3.81 -2.05
N THR A 216 3.38 5.01 -1.55
CA THR A 216 4.11 6.24 -1.94
C THR A 216 5.48 6.36 -1.28
N GLY A 217 5.76 5.59 -0.22
CA GLY A 217 6.92 5.77 0.65
C GLY A 217 6.79 6.92 1.68
N HIS A 218 5.71 7.73 1.60
CA HIS A 218 5.47 8.86 2.50
C HIS A 218 4.46 8.57 3.62
N GLY A 219 4.19 7.30 3.89
CA GLY A 219 3.22 6.87 4.91
C GLY A 219 3.55 7.38 6.32
N GLY A 220 4.83 7.47 6.68
CA GLY A 220 5.27 8.01 7.97
C GLY A 220 4.95 9.48 8.15
N ASP A 221 5.15 10.28 7.11
CA ASP A 221 4.75 11.69 7.07
C ASP A 221 3.22 11.85 7.21
N ALA A 222 2.45 10.98 6.55
CA ALA A 222 1.00 10.96 6.66
C ALA A 222 0.56 10.69 8.11
N MET A 223 1.20 9.75 8.81
CA MET A 223 0.94 9.47 10.22
C MET A 223 1.18 10.72 11.09
N LEU A 224 2.31 11.39 10.90
CA LEU A 224 2.69 12.55 11.72
C LEU A 224 1.83 13.79 11.44
N ARG A 225 1.43 14.00 10.18
CA ARG A 225 0.67 15.20 9.77
C ARG A 225 -0.85 15.06 9.99
N TYR A 226 -1.39 13.81 9.97
CA TYR A 226 -2.84 13.53 10.02
C TYR A 226 -3.19 12.42 11.03
N PRO A 227 -2.70 12.49 12.30
CA PRO A 227 -2.81 11.40 13.26
C PRO A 227 -4.25 11.04 13.63
N GLU A 228 -5.18 12.01 13.66
CA GLU A 228 -6.59 11.77 13.94
C GLU A 228 -7.22 10.87 12.87
N LEU A 229 -6.94 11.17 11.59
CA LEU A 229 -7.48 10.41 10.46
C LEU A 229 -6.88 9.01 10.38
N ILE A 230 -5.56 8.87 10.56
CA ILE A 230 -4.88 7.58 10.55
C ILE A 230 -5.37 6.68 11.70
N CYS A 231 -5.55 7.25 12.90
CA CYS A 231 -6.13 6.51 14.04
C CYS A 231 -7.62 6.20 13.84
N ALA A 232 -8.39 6.99 13.10
CA ALA A 232 -9.76 6.62 12.72
C ALA A 232 -9.79 5.46 11.72
N ALA A 233 -8.82 5.41 10.79
CA ALA A 233 -8.69 4.30 9.85
C ALA A 233 -8.21 3.00 10.51
N VAL A 234 -7.24 3.10 11.45
CA VAL A 234 -6.65 1.98 12.22
C VAL A 234 -6.63 2.35 13.71
N PRO A 235 -7.75 2.12 14.43
CA PRO A 235 -7.92 2.54 15.84
C PRO A 235 -6.87 1.99 16.80
N GLU A 236 -6.31 0.83 16.49
CA GLU A 236 -5.29 0.16 17.31
C GLU A 236 -4.02 1.00 17.47
N LEU A 237 -3.71 1.89 16.53
CA LEU A 237 -2.55 2.80 16.61
C LEU A 237 -2.73 3.91 17.66
N ALA A 238 -3.96 4.22 18.04
CA ALA A 238 -4.24 5.31 18.99
C ALA A 238 -3.59 5.09 20.35
N ALA A 239 -3.49 3.83 20.81
CA ALA A 239 -2.85 3.49 22.07
C ALA A 239 -1.36 3.84 22.12
N GLY A 240 -0.70 3.93 20.96
CA GLY A 240 0.70 4.33 20.85
C GLY A 240 0.95 5.84 20.93
N ARG A 241 -0.10 6.67 20.77
CA ARG A 241 0.03 8.13 20.80
C ARG A 241 0.37 8.63 22.21
N GLY A 242 1.51 9.30 22.32
CA GLY A 242 2.01 9.79 23.62
C GLY A 242 2.46 8.69 24.58
N PHE A 243 2.50 7.42 24.17
CA PHE A 243 2.92 6.31 24.99
C PHE A 243 4.44 6.31 25.20
N ASP A 244 4.90 6.69 26.41
CA ASP A 244 6.31 6.70 26.78
C ASP A 244 6.84 5.27 26.94
N GLN A 245 7.87 4.94 26.17
CA GLN A 245 8.47 3.60 26.18
C GLN A 245 9.39 3.34 27.38
N ARG A 246 9.78 4.40 28.14
CA ARG A 246 10.71 4.32 29.28
C ARG A 246 11.97 3.51 28.98
N SER A 247 12.54 3.69 27.79
CA SER A 247 13.68 2.93 27.33
C SER A 247 14.76 3.83 26.77
N VAL A 248 16.02 3.57 27.13
CA VAL A 248 17.17 4.31 26.61
C VAL A 248 17.41 4.09 25.10
N TYR A 249 16.80 3.05 24.54
CA TYR A 249 16.87 2.73 23.12
C TYR A 249 15.84 3.49 22.27
N HIS A 250 14.81 4.08 22.90
CA HIS A 250 13.72 4.75 22.20
C HIS A 250 13.64 6.25 22.59
N ALA A 251 13.90 7.11 21.61
CA ALA A 251 13.82 8.57 21.80
C ALA A 251 12.38 9.12 21.63
N PHE A 252 11.44 8.29 21.17
CA PHE A 252 10.09 8.69 20.78
C PHE A 252 9.03 7.82 21.44
N ASN A 253 7.78 8.32 21.53
CA ASN A 253 6.63 7.49 21.86
C ASN A 253 6.37 6.45 20.76
N VAL A 254 5.58 5.40 21.05
CA VAL A 254 5.36 4.27 20.14
C VAL A 254 4.83 4.74 18.78
N TYR A 255 3.86 5.65 18.75
CA TYR A 255 3.26 6.14 17.48
C TYR A 255 4.27 6.87 16.60
N VAL A 256 5.06 7.76 17.19
CA VAL A 256 6.11 8.52 16.46
C VAL A 256 7.22 7.58 16.01
N HIS A 257 7.58 6.57 16.82
CA HIS A 257 8.54 5.54 16.43
C HIS A 257 8.07 4.77 15.19
N ILE A 258 6.83 4.27 15.19
CA ILE A 258 6.23 3.60 14.02
C ILE A 258 6.29 4.50 12.78
N ALA A 259 5.91 5.77 12.91
CA ALA A 259 5.95 6.71 11.80
C ALA A 259 7.36 6.90 11.24
N ARG A 260 8.38 6.99 12.10
CA ARG A 260 9.79 7.11 11.68
C ARG A 260 10.29 5.85 10.99
N VAL A 261 9.97 4.68 11.52
CA VAL A 261 10.31 3.39 10.89
C VAL A 261 9.70 3.31 9.50
N LEU A 262 8.43 3.70 9.38
CA LEU A 262 7.73 3.73 8.09
C LEU A 262 8.35 4.73 7.10
N THR A 263 8.79 5.92 7.58
CA THR A 263 9.52 6.90 6.75
C THR A 263 10.83 6.30 6.24
N VAL A 264 11.64 5.73 7.12
CA VAL A 264 12.94 5.15 6.74
C VAL A 264 12.75 3.99 5.76
N ALA A 265 11.77 3.10 6.00
CA ALA A 265 11.48 2.01 5.07
C ALA A 265 11.11 2.51 3.67
N GLY A 266 10.33 3.59 3.57
CA GLY A 266 10.01 4.24 2.31
C GLY A 266 11.22 4.88 1.63
N GLU A 267 12.05 5.62 2.39
CA GLU A 267 13.26 6.25 1.89
C GLU A 267 14.27 5.23 1.33
N LEU A 268 14.44 4.08 1.99
CA LEU A 268 15.33 3.02 1.52
C LEU A 268 14.91 2.53 0.12
N ALA A 269 13.63 2.22 -0.08
CA ALA A 269 13.12 1.78 -1.36
C ALA A 269 13.26 2.85 -2.46
N LEU A 270 12.93 4.11 -2.14
CA LEU A 270 13.03 5.22 -3.10
C LEU A 270 14.47 5.54 -3.49
N CYS A 271 15.45 5.42 -2.56
CA CYS A 271 16.87 5.61 -2.85
C CYS A 271 17.39 4.56 -3.84
N ASP A 272 16.87 3.34 -3.80
CA ASP A 272 17.21 2.27 -4.72
C ASP A 272 16.46 2.38 -6.07
N GLY A 273 15.62 3.39 -6.23
CA GLY A 273 14.81 3.62 -7.44
C GLY A 273 13.72 2.56 -7.65
N VAL A 274 13.34 1.86 -6.61
CA VAL A 274 12.34 0.79 -6.61
C VAL A 274 11.07 1.26 -5.89
N ALA A 275 9.91 0.84 -6.37
CA ALA A 275 8.67 1.09 -5.65
C ALA A 275 8.70 0.37 -4.29
N PRO A 276 8.28 1.02 -3.18
CA PRO A 276 8.23 0.38 -1.87
C PRO A 276 7.39 -0.90 -1.90
N SER A 277 7.90 -1.97 -1.31
CA SER A 277 7.17 -3.24 -1.19
C SER A 277 5.98 -3.10 -0.25
N SER A 278 4.78 -3.54 -0.67
CA SER A 278 3.57 -3.53 0.17
C SER A 278 3.77 -4.28 1.49
N SER A 279 4.42 -5.46 1.47
CA SER A 279 4.66 -6.24 2.69
C SER A 279 5.58 -5.52 3.67
N LEU A 280 6.66 -4.90 3.19
CA LEU A 280 7.55 -4.10 4.03
C LEU A 280 6.83 -2.90 4.64
N MET A 281 6.08 -2.15 3.82
CA MET A 281 5.41 -0.92 4.28
C MET A 281 4.30 -1.22 5.29
N TRP A 282 3.48 -2.26 5.07
CA TRP A 282 2.50 -2.70 6.06
C TRP A 282 3.16 -3.25 7.33
N ALA A 283 4.26 -3.99 7.20
CA ALA A 283 5.01 -4.47 8.37
C ALA A 283 5.58 -3.29 9.18
N ALA A 284 6.19 -2.31 8.53
CA ALA A 284 6.68 -1.10 9.17
C ALA A 284 5.56 -0.29 9.85
N PHE A 285 4.36 -0.23 9.23
CA PHE A 285 3.19 0.47 9.76
C PHE A 285 2.59 -0.21 11.00
N LEU A 286 2.73 -1.54 11.15
CA LEU A 286 2.05 -2.30 12.21
C LEU A 286 3.00 -3.03 13.18
N HIS A 287 4.35 -2.99 12.99
CA HIS A 287 5.30 -3.84 13.74
C HIS A 287 5.16 -3.69 15.26
N ASP A 288 4.93 -2.49 15.73
CA ASP A 288 4.89 -2.12 17.14
C ASP A 288 3.48 -1.82 17.68
N VAL A 289 2.42 -2.13 16.91
CA VAL A 289 1.02 -1.84 17.28
C VAL A 289 0.58 -2.44 18.62
N SER A 290 1.26 -3.48 19.08
CA SER A 290 0.97 -4.19 20.33
C SER A 290 1.83 -3.78 21.52
N LYS A 291 2.86 -2.95 21.34
CA LYS A 291 3.75 -2.52 22.43
C LYS A 291 3.01 -1.98 23.66
N PRO A 292 2.00 -1.10 23.53
CA PRO A 292 1.28 -0.61 24.72
C PRO A 292 0.65 -1.71 25.58
N GLU A 293 0.24 -2.83 24.99
CA GLU A 293 -0.39 -3.95 25.75
C GLU A 293 0.65 -4.90 26.37
N CYS A 294 1.86 -4.93 25.82
CA CYS A 294 2.95 -5.77 26.33
C CYS A 294 3.86 -5.03 27.32
N PHE A 295 3.50 -3.80 27.67
CA PHE A 295 4.36 -2.95 28.50
C PHE A 295 4.46 -3.44 29.93
N THR A 296 5.68 -3.61 30.40
CA THR A 296 6.03 -3.90 31.79
C THR A 296 7.18 -3.01 32.22
N VAL A 297 7.32 -2.78 33.52
CA VAL A 297 8.41 -1.94 34.07
C VAL A 297 9.22 -2.79 35.06
N ASP A 298 10.53 -2.76 34.93
CA ASP A 298 11.43 -3.41 35.87
C ASP A 298 11.67 -2.60 37.14
N HIS A 299 12.43 -3.15 38.07
CA HIS A 299 12.77 -2.49 39.35
C HIS A 299 13.57 -1.19 39.19
N ALA A 300 14.25 -1.01 38.04
CA ALA A 300 15.01 0.19 37.72
C ALA A 300 14.13 1.27 37.04
N GLY A 301 12.86 1.00 36.77
CA GLY A 301 11.94 1.89 36.10
C GLY A 301 12.01 1.81 34.57
N SER A 302 12.77 0.88 33.99
CA SER A 302 12.90 0.69 32.55
C SER A 302 11.72 -0.09 31.98
N GLY A 303 11.26 0.33 30.80
CA GLY A 303 10.17 -0.32 30.09
C GLY A 303 10.60 -1.52 29.25
N HIS A 304 9.79 -2.57 29.27
CA HIS A 304 10.00 -3.80 28.48
C HIS A 304 8.69 -4.18 27.78
N PHE A 305 8.80 -4.86 26.62
CA PHE A 305 7.69 -5.19 25.73
C PHE A 305 7.71 -6.66 25.31
N TYR A 306 7.89 -7.57 26.28
CA TYR A 306 8.02 -9.01 26.01
C TYR A 306 6.78 -9.57 25.28
N GLY A 307 7.02 -10.30 24.19
CA GLY A 307 5.98 -10.93 23.38
C GLY A 307 5.22 -9.99 22.43
N HIS A 308 5.65 -8.72 22.30
CA HIS A 308 5.00 -7.80 21.37
C HIS A 308 5.08 -8.25 19.90
N PRO A 309 6.12 -8.94 19.38
CA PRO A 309 6.12 -9.37 17.98
C PRO A 309 5.04 -10.42 17.69
N GLU A 310 4.86 -11.40 18.58
CA GLU A 310 3.84 -12.44 18.43
C GLU A 310 2.41 -11.88 18.56
N LEU A 311 2.18 -11.00 19.54
CA LEU A 311 0.89 -10.32 19.69
C LEU A 311 0.65 -9.35 18.54
N GLY A 312 1.69 -8.63 18.10
CA GLY A 312 1.66 -7.70 16.97
C GLY A 312 1.26 -8.40 15.67
N ALA A 313 1.86 -9.55 15.37
CA ALA A 313 1.50 -10.35 14.19
C ALA A 313 0.03 -10.81 14.22
N LYS A 314 -0.50 -11.20 15.39
CA LYS A 314 -1.93 -11.56 15.55
C LYS A 314 -2.84 -10.36 15.32
N LYS A 315 -2.49 -9.20 15.89
CA LYS A 315 -3.24 -7.95 15.69
C LYS A 315 -3.20 -7.48 14.25
N ALA A 316 -2.01 -7.48 13.63
CA ALA A 316 -1.85 -7.11 12.22
C ALA A 316 -2.76 -7.97 11.32
N ARG A 317 -2.84 -9.27 11.55
CA ARG A 317 -3.79 -10.14 10.84
C ARG A 317 -5.23 -9.65 10.97
N VAL A 318 -5.70 -9.40 12.19
CA VAL A 318 -7.09 -8.93 12.44
C VAL A 318 -7.35 -7.59 11.75
N ILE A 319 -6.38 -6.65 11.81
CA ILE A 319 -6.48 -5.34 11.17
C ILE A 319 -6.56 -5.50 9.65
N MET A 320 -5.66 -6.28 9.06
CA MET A 320 -5.55 -6.43 7.62
C MET A 320 -6.70 -7.26 7.03
N ASP A 321 -7.17 -8.29 7.71
CA ASP A 321 -8.36 -9.06 7.34
C ASP A 321 -9.62 -8.16 7.37
N ARG A 322 -9.77 -7.29 8.38
CA ARG A 322 -10.82 -6.28 8.45
C ARG A 322 -10.77 -5.29 7.27
N LEU A 323 -9.58 -4.95 6.79
CA LEU A 323 -9.34 -4.08 5.63
C LEU A 323 -9.46 -4.83 4.30
N ALA A 324 -9.80 -6.12 4.31
CA ALA A 324 -9.95 -7.00 3.14
C ALA A 324 -8.71 -7.08 2.25
N LEU A 325 -7.51 -7.07 2.86
CA LEU A 325 -6.26 -7.24 2.14
C LEU A 325 -6.04 -8.72 1.75
N SER A 326 -5.21 -8.98 0.74
CA SER A 326 -4.99 -10.33 0.23
C SER A 326 -4.32 -11.24 1.27
N HIS A 327 -4.68 -12.53 1.28
CA HIS A 327 -4.13 -13.51 2.22
C HIS A 327 -2.61 -13.63 2.14
N ASP A 328 -2.03 -13.52 0.94
CA ASP A 328 -0.58 -13.58 0.75
C ASP A 328 0.11 -12.38 1.41
N LEU A 329 -0.40 -11.18 1.22
CA LEU A 329 0.11 -9.98 1.87
C LEU A 329 -0.01 -10.08 3.40
N VAL A 330 -1.16 -10.52 3.91
CA VAL A 330 -1.38 -10.72 5.36
C VAL A 330 -0.39 -11.73 5.95
N ARG A 331 -0.16 -12.86 5.25
CA ARG A 331 0.82 -13.88 5.67
C ARG A 331 2.21 -13.28 5.77
N ASP A 332 2.66 -12.60 4.72
CA ASP A 332 4.02 -12.06 4.62
C ASP A 332 4.26 -10.98 5.68
N VAL A 333 3.33 -10.05 5.86
CA VAL A 333 3.39 -9.02 6.91
C VAL A 333 3.42 -9.63 8.30
N CYS A 334 2.60 -10.65 8.57
CA CYS A 334 2.61 -11.33 9.87
C CYS A 334 3.95 -12.03 10.16
N LEU A 335 4.61 -12.60 9.14
CA LEU A 335 5.94 -13.17 9.29
C LEU A 335 6.98 -12.09 9.60
N LEU A 336 6.99 -10.99 8.85
CA LEU A 336 7.90 -9.87 9.08
C LEU A 336 7.74 -9.31 10.50
N ILE A 337 6.50 -9.04 10.94
CA ILE A 337 6.22 -8.52 12.29
C ILE A 337 6.65 -9.52 13.36
N LYS A 338 6.37 -10.82 13.18
CA LYS A 338 6.74 -11.84 14.15
C LYS A 338 8.24 -11.93 14.39
N TYR A 339 9.05 -11.65 13.36
CA TYR A 339 10.51 -11.84 13.44
C TYR A 339 11.30 -10.52 13.44
N HIS A 340 10.65 -9.35 13.40
CA HIS A 340 11.36 -8.06 13.32
C HIS A 340 12.29 -7.80 14.50
N ASP A 341 11.88 -8.15 15.72
CA ASP A 341 12.66 -7.92 16.97
C ASP A 341 13.50 -9.13 17.37
N LYS A 342 13.43 -10.27 16.63
CA LYS A 342 14.24 -11.46 16.96
C LYS A 342 15.72 -11.14 16.80
N PRO A 343 16.55 -11.32 17.85
CA PRO A 343 17.99 -11.13 17.74
C PRO A 343 18.58 -12.07 16.69
N LEU A 344 19.34 -11.53 15.76
CA LEU A 344 20.06 -12.28 14.73
C LEU A 344 21.54 -11.92 14.79
N ARG A 345 22.37 -12.84 14.30
CA ARG A 345 23.81 -12.70 14.15
C ARG A 345 24.22 -13.07 12.73
N PRO A 346 25.34 -12.51 12.24
CA PRO A 346 25.91 -12.90 10.94
C PRO A 346 26.60 -14.28 11.05
N GLU A 347 25.80 -15.29 11.38
CA GLU A 347 26.20 -16.68 11.53
C GLU A 347 25.34 -17.54 10.59
N ARG A 348 25.96 -18.47 9.86
CA ARG A 348 25.30 -19.34 8.87
C ARG A 348 24.04 -20.02 9.44
N SER A 349 24.17 -20.71 10.57
CA SER A 349 23.06 -21.44 11.21
C SER A 349 21.93 -20.50 11.65
N CYS A 350 22.25 -19.32 12.14
CA CYS A 350 21.27 -18.33 12.56
C CYS A 350 20.41 -17.84 11.37
N LEU A 351 21.05 -17.57 10.22
CA LEU A 351 20.34 -17.09 9.02
C LEU A 351 19.55 -18.21 8.33
N LEU A 352 20.10 -19.45 8.23
CA LEU A 352 19.37 -20.59 7.69
C LEU A 352 18.12 -20.92 8.55
N ASN A 353 18.23 -20.86 9.86
CA ASN A 353 17.08 -21.01 10.76
C ASN A 353 16.05 -19.90 10.60
N MET A 354 16.49 -18.66 10.30
CA MET A 354 15.55 -17.58 9.99
C MET A 354 14.88 -17.80 8.63
N MET A 355 15.61 -18.18 7.58
CA MET A 355 15.04 -18.53 6.29
C MET A 355 14.03 -19.67 6.40
N ARG A 356 14.34 -20.71 7.21
CA ARG A 356 13.39 -21.79 7.51
C ARG A 356 12.12 -21.26 8.17
N ALA A 357 12.25 -20.34 9.13
CA ALA A 357 11.12 -19.75 9.83
C ALA A 357 10.24 -18.85 8.93
N LEU A 358 10.85 -18.23 7.92
CA LEU A 358 10.15 -17.43 6.89
C LEU A 358 9.64 -18.29 5.73
N SER A 359 10.06 -19.55 5.61
CA SER A 359 9.66 -20.42 4.49
C SER A 359 8.25 -20.97 4.68
N GLY A 360 7.58 -21.28 3.55
CA GLY A 360 6.25 -21.88 3.55
C GLY A 360 5.72 -22.09 2.13
N GLU A 361 4.52 -22.62 2.00
CA GLU A 361 3.87 -22.77 0.71
C GLU A 361 3.51 -21.38 0.14
N GLY A 362 3.91 -21.14 -1.09
CA GLY A 362 3.68 -19.86 -1.78
C GLY A 362 4.47 -18.67 -1.22
N VAL A 363 5.49 -18.91 -0.38
CA VAL A 363 6.32 -17.86 0.20
C VAL A 363 7.61 -17.72 -0.60
N ASP A 364 7.91 -16.49 -1.03
CA ASP A 364 9.23 -16.13 -1.55
C ASP A 364 10.16 -15.79 -0.38
N THR A 365 10.90 -16.79 0.08
CA THR A 365 11.82 -16.67 1.24
C THR A 365 12.97 -15.71 0.95
N ALA A 366 13.46 -15.63 -0.29
CA ALA A 366 14.55 -14.73 -0.65
C ALA A 366 14.10 -13.27 -0.53
N ARG A 367 12.92 -12.93 -1.02
CA ARG A 367 12.32 -11.61 -0.85
C ARG A 367 12.06 -11.30 0.62
N LEU A 368 11.46 -12.23 1.38
CA LEU A 368 11.10 -11.96 2.77
C LEU A 368 12.31 -11.80 3.69
N ILE A 369 13.44 -12.48 3.44
CA ILE A 369 14.65 -12.25 4.24
C ILE A 369 15.22 -10.86 3.98
N ASP A 370 15.19 -10.37 2.75
CA ASP A 370 15.60 -9.00 2.41
C ASP A 370 14.68 -7.96 3.05
N GLU A 371 13.36 -8.13 2.94
CA GLU A 371 12.39 -7.25 3.58
C GLU A 371 12.51 -7.26 5.12
N LEU A 372 12.87 -8.40 5.72
CA LEU A 372 13.15 -8.47 7.16
C LEU A 372 14.40 -7.65 7.52
N MET A 373 15.46 -7.70 6.70
CA MET A 373 16.66 -6.88 6.92
C MET A 373 16.34 -5.39 6.75
N ASP A 374 15.50 -5.02 5.76
CA ASP A 374 15.04 -3.64 5.59
C ASP A 374 14.20 -3.16 6.78
N LEU A 375 13.27 -3.99 7.26
CA LEU A 375 12.47 -3.67 8.45
C LEU A 375 13.35 -3.49 9.70
N LYS A 376 14.33 -4.38 9.92
CA LYS A 376 15.28 -4.27 11.04
C LYS A 376 16.16 -3.02 10.92
N ARG A 377 16.61 -2.68 9.72
CA ARG A 377 17.37 -1.46 9.45
C ARG A 377 16.53 -0.22 9.73
N ALA A 378 15.30 -0.20 9.23
CA ALA A 378 14.36 0.91 9.45
C ALA A 378 14.02 1.06 10.94
N ASP A 379 13.75 -0.03 11.65
CA ASP A 379 13.50 -0.04 13.09
C ASP A 379 14.73 0.48 13.88
N THR A 380 15.93 0.03 13.51
CA THR A 380 17.19 0.50 14.13
C THR A 380 17.38 2.01 13.94
N LEU A 381 17.15 2.54 12.73
CA LEU A 381 17.26 3.97 12.43
C LEU A 381 16.09 4.79 13.00
N GLY A 382 14.96 4.17 13.30
CA GLY A 382 13.84 4.76 14.02
C GLY A 382 14.06 4.89 15.54
N LYS A 383 15.06 4.21 16.10
CA LYS A 383 15.43 4.25 17.53
C LYS A 383 16.34 5.44 17.88
N ALA A 384 16.91 5.42 19.08
CA ALA A 384 17.92 6.39 19.49
C ALA A 384 19.22 6.23 18.67
N PRO A 385 19.96 7.32 18.40
CA PRO A 385 21.22 7.24 17.61
C PRO A 385 22.26 6.27 18.18
N SER A 386 22.22 6.01 19.50
CA SER A 386 23.06 5.00 20.13
C SER A 386 22.86 3.57 19.62
N CYS A 387 21.76 3.30 18.87
CA CYS A 387 21.49 2.00 18.27
C CYS A 387 22.06 1.84 16.85
N PHE A 388 22.45 2.93 16.19
CA PHE A 388 22.79 2.94 14.76
C PHE A 388 24.00 2.08 14.38
N TYR A 389 24.86 1.74 15.36
CA TYR A 389 25.98 0.80 15.13
C TYR A 389 25.51 -0.57 14.64
N TYR A 390 24.26 -0.95 14.94
CA TYR A 390 23.75 -2.27 14.55
C TYR A 390 23.41 -2.35 13.03
N VAL A 391 23.36 -1.22 12.32
CA VAL A 391 23.11 -1.19 10.88
C VAL A 391 24.19 -1.98 10.11
N GLU A 392 25.46 -1.83 10.47
CA GLU A 392 26.55 -2.60 9.83
C GLU A 392 26.33 -4.11 9.97
N THR A 393 25.96 -4.57 11.16
CA THR A 393 25.64 -5.97 11.42
C THR A 393 24.45 -6.47 10.58
N ILE A 394 23.44 -5.62 10.35
CA ILE A 394 22.31 -5.96 9.47
C ILE A 394 22.78 -6.15 8.03
N GLU A 395 23.64 -5.28 7.51
CA GLU A 395 24.17 -5.41 6.15
C GLU A 395 25.09 -6.65 6.01
N GLU A 396 25.88 -6.99 7.03
CA GLU A 396 26.66 -8.24 7.07
C GLU A 396 25.73 -9.47 7.01
N MET A 397 24.63 -9.46 7.78
CA MET A 397 23.61 -10.52 7.74
C MET A 397 22.95 -10.63 6.36
N ARG A 398 22.64 -9.51 5.74
CA ARG A 398 22.05 -9.47 4.38
C ARG A 398 23.01 -10.09 3.35
N ALA A 399 24.27 -9.65 3.37
CA ALA A 399 25.28 -10.17 2.44
C ALA A 399 25.46 -11.69 2.60
N MET A 400 25.58 -12.18 3.84
CA MET A 400 25.68 -13.61 4.12
C MET A 400 24.40 -14.36 3.68
N ALA A 401 23.20 -13.81 3.90
CA ALA A 401 21.95 -14.42 3.47
C ALA A 401 21.92 -14.61 1.94
N HIS A 402 22.38 -13.60 1.18
CA HIS A 402 22.48 -13.71 -0.28
C HIS A 402 23.49 -14.76 -0.72
N GLU A 403 24.64 -14.89 -0.03
CA GLU A 403 25.63 -15.94 -0.31
C GLU A 403 25.04 -17.33 -0.07
N LEU A 404 24.35 -17.54 1.05
CA LEU A 404 23.70 -18.81 1.38
C LEU A 404 22.62 -19.20 0.37
N LEU A 405 21.78 -18.23 -0.05
CA LEU A 405 20.77 -18.46 -1.08
C LEU A 405 21.39 -18.80 -2.44
N LYS A 406 22.45 -18.09 -2.82
CA LYS A 406 23.19 -18.33 -4.07
C LYS A 406 23.91 -19.68 -4.06
N ALA A 407 24.41 -20.11 -2.92
CA ALA A 407 25.03 -21.42 -2.74
C ALA A 407 24.02 -22.58 -2.73
N GLY A 408 22.71 -22.27 -2.62
CA GLY A 408 21.66 -23.28 -2.51
C GLY A 408 21.69 -24.04 -1.19
N GLU A 409 22.14 -23.37 -0.13
CA GLU A 409 22.21 -23.96 1.21
C GLU A 409 20.81 -24.38 1.71
N PRO A 410 20.67 -25.59 2.25
CA PRO A 410 19.37 -26.12 2.62
C PRO A 410 18.83 -25.49 3.91
N TYR A 411 17.64 -24.91 3.81
CA TYR A 411 16.87 -24.41 4.96
C TYR A 411 15.44 -24.99 5.03
N THR A 412 15.06 -25.87 4.09
CA THR A 412 13.78 -26.59 4.12
C THR A 412 13.98 -28.08 3.89
N LEU A 413 13.01 -28.88 4.35
CA LEU A 413 13.05 -30.35 4.15
C LEU A 413 13.11 -30.75 2.67
N LYS A 414 12.56 -29.93 1.76
CA LYS A 414 12.57 -30.18 0.31
C LYS A 414 13.96 -30.04 -0.31
N MET A 415 14.87 -29.34 0.37
CA MET A 415 16.24 -29.09 -0.09
C MET A 415 17.25 -30.13 0.43
N LEU A 416 16.81 -31.06 1.29
CA LEU A 416 17.64 -32.18 1.72
C LEU A 416 17.88 -33.16 0.56
N SER A 417 19.06 -33.80 0.55
CA SER A 417 19.41 -34.87 -0.39
C SER A 417 18.71 -36.20 -0.10
N ILE A 418 17.88 -36.25 0.94
CA ILE A 418 16.96 -37.36 1.27
C ILE A 418 15.55 -36.87 1.45
N ASN A 419 14.60 -37.79 1.27
CA ASN A 419 13.17 -37.53 1.47
C ASN A 419 12.51 -38.70 2.22
N GLY A 420 11.20 -38.55 2.53
CA GLY A 420 10.45 -39.59 3.25
C GLY A 420 10.46 -40.96 2.56
N GLY A 421 10.54 -41.02 1.23
CA GLY A 421 10.64 -42.26 0.49
C GLY A 421 11.99 -42.97 0.69
N ASP A 422 13.08 -42.21 0.89
CA ASP A 422 14.40 -42.78 1.22
C ASP A 422 14.38 -43.43 2.61
N LEU A 423 13.78 -42.75 3.58
CA LEU A 423 13.62 -43.25 4.95
C LEU A 423 12.75 -44.52 5.00
N ILE A 424 11.67 -44.58 4.20
CA ILE A 424 10.84 -45.78 4.10
C ILE A 424 11.65 -46.96 3.52
N ARG A 425 12.44 -46.73 2.47
CA ARG A 425 13.32 -47.74 1.90
C ARG A 425 14.36 -48.24 2.90
N ALA A 426 14.82 -47.39 3.79
CA ALA A 426 15.70 -47.71 4.88
C ALA A 426 15.01 -48.36 6.10
N GLY A 427 13.70 -48.70 6.00
CA GLY A 427 12.97 -49.43 7.00
C GLY A 427 12.16 -48.62 8.00
N VAL A 428 12.12 -47.30 7.87
CA VAL A 428 11.28 -46.44 8.72
C VAL A 428 9.80 -46.57 8.35
N LYS A 429 8.92 -46.78 9.32
CA LYS A 429 7.49 -46.91 9.07
C LYS A 429 6.87 -45.56 8.72
N PRO A 430 5.89 -45.51 7.77
CA PRO A 430 5.12 -44.31 7.51
C PRO A 430 4.45 -43.78 8.79
N GLY A 431 4.67 -42.48 9.08
CA GLY A 431 4.12 -41.86 10.28
C GLY A 431 4.84 -40.56 10.66
N PRO A 432 4.48 -39.95 11.82
CA PRO A 432 5.10 -38.71 12.31
C PRO A 432 6.61 -38.78 12.50
N GLU A 433 7.15 -40.00 12.77
CA GLU A 433 8.56 -40.25 12.92
C GLU A 433 9.41 -39.84 11.69
N LEU A 434 8.86 -40.04 10.47
CA LEU A 434 9.53 -39.59 9.23
C LEU A 434 9.81 -38.09 9.24
N GLY A 435 8.82 -37.29 9.66
CA GLY A 435 8.97 -35.85 9.77
C GLY A 435 9.99 -35.44 10.84
N GLN A 436 10.04 -36.14 11.96
CA GLN A 436 11.01 -35.90 13.04
C GLN A 436 12.42 -36.18 12.57
N LEU A 437 12.67 -37.33 11.91
CA LEU A 437 13.96 -37.70 11.36
C LEU A 437 14.45 -36.72 10.31
N LEU A 438 13.57 -36.32 9.35
CA LEU A 438 13.93 -35.30 8.34
C LEU A 438 14.27 -33.93 8.98
N ASN A 439 13.54 -33.53 10.02
CA ASN A 439 13.86 -32.30 10.75
C ASN A 439 15.19 -32.42 11.49
N SER A 440 15.48 -33.55 12.13
CA SER A 440 16.78 -33.80 12.77
C SER A 440 17.94 -33.78 11.77
N ALA A 441 17.74 -34.34 10.58
CA ALA A 441 18.73 -34.27 9.51
C ALA A 441 18.96 -32.84 9.03
N LEU A 442 17.88 -32.05 8.86
CA LEU A 442 17.97 -30.64 8.46
C LEU A 442 18.67 -29.80 9.55
N ASP A 443 18.34 -30.03 10.82
CA ASP A 443 19.02 -29.36 11.95
C ASP A 443 20.53 -29.62 11.93
N ALA A 444 20.94 -30.87 11.73
CA ALA A 444 22.35 -31.23 11.67
C ALA A 444 23.10 -30.61 10.47
N VAL A 445 22.44 -30.47 9.33
CA VAL A 445 23.01 -29.77 8.16
C VAL A 445 23.11 -28.26 8.40
N ILE A 446 22.07 -27.64 8.98
CA ILE A 446 22.06 -26.20 9.30
C ILE A 446 23.17 -25.86 10.30
N GLU A 447 23.41 -26.73 11.29
CA GLU A 447 24.48 -26.57 12.28
C GLU A 447 25.89 -26.94 11.76
N ASP A 448 26.00 -27.29 10.48
CA ASP A 448 27.24 -27.70 9.81
C ASP A 448 27.90 -28.95 10.42
N ASN A 449 27.12 -29.78 11.10
CA ASN A 449 27.59 -31.01 11.71
C ASN A 449 27.82 -32.13 10.67
N ILE A 450 27.03 -32.09 9.58
CA ILE A 450 27.09 -33.07 8.49
C ILE A 450 26.84 -32.38 7.14
N PRO A 451 27.43 -32.87 6.03
CA PRO A 451 27.12 -32.37 4.70
C PRO A 451 25.70 -32.79 4.26
N ASN A 452 25.07 -32.02 3.41
CA ASN A 452 23.81 -32.40 2.76
C ASN A 452 24.05 -33.45 1.65
N ASP A 453 24.50 -34.60 2.05
CA ASP A 453 24.77 -35.78 1.22
C ASP A 453 23.93 -36.97 1.68
N ARG A 454 23.45 -37.77 0.73
CA ARG A 454 22.51 -38.87 1.03
C ARG A 454 23.10 -39.90 2.02
N GLU A 455 24.35 -40.32 1.82
CA GLU A 455 24.97 -41.32 2.67
C GLU A 455 25.24 -40.77 4.07
N ALA A 456 25.79 -39.55 4.16
CA ALA A 456 26.05 -38.88 5.42
C ALA A 456 24.76 -38.69 6.23
N LEU A 457 23.64 -38.30 5.58
CA LEU A 457 22.35 -38.14 6.23
C LEU A 457 21.75 -39.44 6.75
N LEU A 458 21.84 -40.54 5.98
CA LEU A 458 21.35 -41.85 6.41
C LEU A 458 22.16 -42.38 7.57
N VAL A 459 23.52 -42.26 7.51
CA VAL A 459 24.42 -42.65 8.62
C VAL A 459 24.09 -41.87 9.88
N HIS A 460 23.90 -40.55 9.78
CA HIS A 460 23.52 -39.70 10.92
C HIS A 460 22.22 -40.17 11.59
N LEU A 461 21.27 -40.61 10.79
CA LEU A 461 19.97 -41.11 11.28
C LEU A 461 20.05 -42.61 11.73
N ASN A 462 21.23 -43.24 11.74
CA ASN A 462 21.42 -44.68 12.01
C ASN A 462 20.60 -45.59 11.07
N LEU A 463 20.44 -45.17 9.81
CA LEU A 463 19.75 -45.91 8.77
C LEU A 463 20.77 -46.36 7.71
N ASN A 464 20.91 -47.65 7.50
CA ASN A 464 21.86 -48.24 6.54
C ASN A 464 21.16 -48.78 5.30
#